data_77cae64d0010f8c4826adc1026ce388b
#
_entry.id   77cae64d0010f8c4826adc1026ce388b
#
_cell.length_a   1.000
_cell.length_b   1.000
_cell.length_c   1.000
_cell.angle_alpha   90.00
_cell.angle_beta   90.00
_cell.angle_gamma   90.00
#
_symmetry.space_group_name_H-M   'P 1'
#
loop_
_entity.id
_entity.type
_entity.pdbx_description
1 polymer ?
#
loop_
_entity_poly.entity_id
_entity_poly.type
_entity_poly.pdbx_seq_one_letter_code
_entity_poly.pdbx_strand_id
1 'polypeptide(L)'
;MLFKKKRTLNVQDNPISVQHVDGEDYISLTDMARGEEGSEDRIKNWMRNRNTIEFLGLWETMHNPDFKPVEFDRFRKEAGLNSFTLRPQKWIEATNAMGIISKSGRYGGTYAQRDIAFEFGSWISPSFKLYLIKEYQRLKEIETNQYNLEWNVKRVLSKANYTLHTDAVKAHLIPQSKRVWNKSL
;
A
#
# COMPACT_ATOMS: atom_id res chain seq x y z
N MET A 1 -28.66 2.44 2.24
CA MET A 1 -27.82 3.67 2.13
C MET A 1 -26.86 3.67 3.31
N LEU A 2 -25.63 3.22 3.12
CA LEU A 2 -24.61 3.25 4.17
C LEU A 2 -24.11 4.68 4.35
N PHE A 3 -24.10 5.17 5.58
CA PHE A 3 -23.62 6.50 5.93
C PHE A 3 -22.14 6.64 5.58
N LYS A 4 -21.83 7.48 4.59
CA LYS A 4 -20.44 7.81 4.22
C LYS A 4 -19.85 8.69 5.30
N LYS A 5 -18.99 8.13 6.13
CA LYS A 5 -18.23 8.90 7.14
C LYS A 5 -17.15 9.69 6.41
N LYS A 6 -17.34 11.02 6.32
CA LYS A 6 -16.34 11.93 5.74
C LYS A 6 -15.28 12.25 6.81
N ARG A 7 -14.01 12.02 6.50
CA ARG A 7 -12.86 12.45 7.30
C ARG A 7 -12.05 13.48 6.53
N THR A 8 -11.27 14.27 7.20
CA THR A 8 -10.31 15.19 6.59
C THR A 8 -8.92 14.86 7.09
N LEU A 9 -7.98 14.71 6.18
CA LEU A 9 -6.56 14.57 6.45
C LEU A 9 -5.89 15.90 6.12
N ASN A 10 -5.04 16.42 7.00
CA ASN A 10 -4.20 17.59 6.70
C ASN A 10 -2.85 17.11 6.18
N VAL A 11 -2.54 17.44 4.93
CA VAL A 11 -1.25 17.15 4.30
C VAL A 11 -0.63 18.47 3.87
N GLN A 12 0.47 18.87 4.51
CA GLN A 12 1.17 20.14 4.24
C GLN A 12 0.18 21.34 4.22
N ASP A 13 -0.62 21.47 5.28
CA ASP A 13 -1.65 22.50 5.45
C ASP A 13 -2.82 22.46 4.45
N ASN A 14 -2.88 21.47 3.58
CA ASN A 14 -4.01 21.26 2.68
C ASN A 14 -4.98 20.21 3.24
N PRO A 15 -6.25 20.57 3.46
CA PRO A 15 -7.27 19.62 3.91
C PRO A 15 -7.70 18.71 2.74
N ILE A 16 -7.45 17.42 2.86
CA ILE A 16 -7.82 16.41 1.89
C ILE A 16 -8.97 15.58 2.45
N SER A 17 -10.10 15.56 1.74
CA SER A 17 -11.29 14.80 2.12
C SER A 17 -11.09 13.31 1.85
N VAL A 18 -11.50 12.46 2.80
CA VAL A 18 -11.56 11.02 2.67
C VAL A 18 -12.99 10.55 2.89
N GLN A 19 -13.49 9.68 2.03
CA GLN A 19 -14.77 9.01 2.14
C GLN A 19 -14.56 7.52 2.37
N HIS A 20 -15.26 6.96 3.34
CA HIS A 20 -15.29 5.52 3.56
C HIS A 20 -16.49 4.92 2.83
N VAL A 21 -16.24 4.01 1.89
CA VAL A 21 -17.25 3.37 1.04
C VAL A 21 -16.98 1.87 1.01
N ASP A 22 -17.95 1.06 1.42
CA ASP A 22 -17.90 -0.41 1.36
C ASP A 22 -16.64 -1.04 2.00
N GLY A 23 -16.18 -0.46 3.12
CA GLY A 23 -15.00 -0.94 3.85
C GLY A 23 -13.68 -0.33 3.42
N GLU A 24 -13.63 0.44 2.32
CA GLU A 24 -12.43 1.03 1.74
C GLU A 24 -12.42 2.56 1.85
N ASP A 25 -11.23 3.13 1.99
CA ASP A 25 -11.01 4.57 2.03
C ASP A 25 -10.72 5.12 0.64
N TYR A 26 -11.54 6.12 0.23
CA TYR A 26 -11.40 6.85 -1.01
C TYR A 26 -10.94 8.28 -0.73
N ILE A 27 -9.79 8.66 -1.26
CA ILE A 27 -9.13 9.95 -1.05
C ILE A 27 -9.50 10.90 -2.19
N SER A 28 -9.77 12.16 -1.86
CA SER A 28 -10.15 13.17 -2.83
C SER A 28 -8.98 13.60 -3.73
N LEU A 29 -8.98 13.14 -4.98
CA LEU A 29 -8.05 13.64 -6.01
C LEU A 29 -8.28 15.11 -6.31
N THR A 30 -9.53 15.58 -6.21
CA THR A 30 -9.89 16.99 -6.41
C THR A 30 -9.22 17.89 -5.38
N ASP A 31 -9.17 17.47 -4.11
CA ASP A 31 -8.49 18.22 -3.07
C ASP A 31 -6.96 18.17 -3.25
N MET A 32 -6.42 17.02 -3.60
CA MET A 32 -4.98 16.84 -3.90
C MET A 32 -4.52 17.68 -5.10
N ALA A 33 -5.40 17.86 -6.09
CA ALA A 33 -5.12 18.61 -7.31
C ALA A 33 -5.30 20.12 -7.17
N ARG A 34 -5.64 20.65 -5.99
CA ARG A 34 -5.76 22.09 -5.79
C ARG A 34 -4.46 22.81 -6.07
N GLY A 35 -4.51 23.90 -6.84
CA GLY A 35 -3.35 24.67 -7.24
C GLY A 35 -3.76 25.76 -8.26
N GLU A 36 -2.76 26.37 -8.92
CA GLU A 36 -2.97 27.44 -9.92
C GLU A 36 -3.76 26.95 -11.13
N GLU A 37 -3.53 25.72 -11.58
CA GLU A 37 -4.36 25.05 -12.57
C GLU A 37 -5.59 24.43 -11.92
N GLY A 38 -6.73 24.41 -12.62
CA GLY A 38 -7.97 23.78 -12.13
C GLY A 38 -7.76 22.29 -11.83
N SER A 39 -8.33 21.81 -10.73
CA SER A 39 -8.20 20.42 -10.29
C SER A 39 -8.69 19.41 -11.33
N GLU A 40 -9.72 19.76 -12.09
CA GLU A 40 -10.24 18.90 -13.17
C GLU A 40 -9.24 18.71 -14.31
N ASP A 41 -8.51 19.75 -14.68
CA ASP A 41 -7.53 19.67 -15.79
C ASP A 41 -6.30 18.86 -15.37
N ARG A 42 -5.86 18.97 -14.12
CA ARG A 42 -4.79 18.12 -13.58
C ARG A 42 -5.17 16.64 -13.60
N ILE A 43 -6.38 16.30 -13.18
CA ILE A 43 -6.88 14.91 -13.22
C ILE A 43 -7.00 14.41 -14.67
N LYS A 44 -7.52 15.23 -15.60
CA LYS A 44 -7.58 14.88 -17.03
C LYS A 44 -6.18 14.67 -17.63
N ASN A 45 -5.22 15.55 -17.29
CA ASN A 45 -3.85 15.44 -17.75
C ASN A 45 -3.16 14.17 -17.24
N TRP A 46 -3.40 13.81 -15.99
CA TRP A 46 -2.95 12.55 -15.42
C TRP A 46 -3.55 11.33 -16.17
N MET A 47 -4.85 11.33 -16.44
CA MET A 47 -5.53 10.26 -17.16
C MET A 47 -5.22 10.21 -18.65
N ARG A 48 -4.50 11.19 -19.22
CA ARG A 48 -3.98 11.13 -20.60
C ARG A 48 -2.73 10.27 -20.74
N ASN A 49 -2.00 10.06 -19.64
CA ASN A 49 -0.76 9.30 -19.67
C ASN A 49 -1.03 7.81 -19.81
N ARG A 50 -0.28 7.18 -20.70
CA ARG A 50 -0.37 5.75 -20.94
C ARG A 50 -0.07 4.94 -19.67
N ASN A 51 0.99 5.31 -18.94
CA ASN A 51 1.35 4.64 -17.67
C ASN A 51 0.22 4.70 -16.64
N THR A 52 -0.50 5.83 -16.55
CA THR A 52 -1.66 5.97 -15.68
C THR A 52 -2.78 5.00 -16.08
N ILE A 53 -3.12 4.93 -17.36
CA ILE A 53 -4.16 4.00 -17.84
C ILE A 53 -3.77 2.56 -17.61
N GLU A 54 -2.51 2.20 -17.86
CA GLU A 54 -2.00 0.84 -17.58
C GLU A 54 -2.04 0.50 -16.08
N PHE A 55 -1.67 1.44 -15.21
CA PHE A 55 -1.77 1.27 -13.75
C PHE A 55 -3.22 1.08 -13.30
N LEU A 56 -4.13 1.95 -13.74
CA LEU A 56 -5.55 1.85 -13.42
C LEU A 56 -6.16 0.52 -13.88
N GLY A 57 -5.84 0.10 -15.11
CA GLY A 57 -6.32 -1.18 -15.64
C GLY A 57 -5.77 -2.39 -14.88
N LEU A 58 -4.50 -2.35 -14.46
CA LEU A 58 -3.90 -3.39 -13.65
C LEU A 58 -4.57 -3.45 -12.27
N TRP A 59 -4.76 -2.30 -11.62
CA TRP A 59 -5.42 -2.22 -10.32
C TRP A 59 -6.85 -2.79 -10.38
N GLU A 60 -7.64 -2.38 -11.37
CA GLU A 60 -9.01 -2.88 -11.58
C GLU A 60 -9.01 -4.40 -11.83
N THR A 61 -8.12 -4.90 -12.66
CA THR A 61 -8.01 -6.35 -12.94
C THR A 61 -7.73 -7.16 -11.68
N MET A 62 -6.98 -6.61 -10.73
CA MET A 62 -6.63 -7.28 -9.48
C MET A 62 -7.76 -7.25 -8.44
N HIS A 63 -8.60 -6.21 -8.45
CA HIS A 63 -9.55 -5.96 -7.35
C HIS A 63 -11.02 -5.99 -7.78
N ASN A 64 -11.31 -5.89 -9.08
CA ASN A 64 -12.67 -5.72 -9.60
C ASN A 64 -13.04 -6.88 -10.55
N PRO A 65 -13.84 -7.86 -10.09
CA PRO A 65 -14.25 -8.98 -10.94
C PRO A 65 -15.16 -8.57 -12.10
N ASP A 66 -15.84 -7.42 -11.99
CA ASP A 66 -16.78 -6.91 -13.00
C ASP A 66 -16.12 -5.92 -13.97
N PHE A 67 -14.81 -5.78 -13.92
CA PHE A 67 -14.04 -4.91 -14.81
C PHE A 67 -14.15 -5.36 -16.28
N LYS A 68 -14.22 -4.40 -17.21
CA LYS A 68 -14.35 -4.67 -18.64
C LYS A 68 -13.02 -4.49 -19.37
N PRO A 69 -12.22 -5.54 -19.56
CA PRO A 69 -10.87 -5.43 -20.10
C PRO A 69 -10.85 -5.00 -21.59
N VAL A 70 -11.89 -5.29 -22.36
CA VAL A 70 -11.98 -4.89 -23.77
C VAL A 70 -12.05 -3.36 -23.91
N GLU A 71 -12.86 -2.71 -23.06
CA GLU A 71 -12.95 -1.25 -23.04
C GLU A 71 -11.67 -0.59 -22.54
N PHE A 72 -11.03 -1.22 -21.55
CA PHE A 72 -9.70 -0.81 -21.08
C PHE A 72 -8.66 -0.86 -22.21
N ASP A 73 -8.60 -1.95 -22.99
CA ASP A 73 -7.65 -2.08 -24.09
C ASP A 73 -7.82 -0.98 -25.14
N ARG A 74 -9.05 -0.53 -25.38
CA ARG A 74 -9.32 0.60 -26.26
C ARG A 74 -8.66 1.88 -25.72
N PHE A 75 -8.90 2.22 -24.45
CA PHE A 75 -8.28 3.41 -23.85
C PHE A 75 -6.75 3.30 -23.80
N ARG A 76 -6.20 2.13 -23.51
CA ARG A 76 -4.76 1.88 -23.48
C ARG A 76 -4.09 2.14 -24.82
N LYS A 77 -4.73 1.78 -25.94
CA LYS A 77 -4.21 2.02 -27.30
C LYS A 77 -4.20 3.50 -27.66
N GLU A 78 -5.19 4.26 -27.21
CA GLU A 78 -5.32 5.69 -27.48
C GLU A 78 -4.52 6.57 -26.50
N ALA A 79 -4.22 6.06 -25.32
CA ALA A 79 -3.53 6.78 -24.26
C ALA A 79 -2.12 7.23 -24.70
N GLY A 80 -1.81 8.50 -24.43
CA GLY A 80 -0.57 9.16 -24.85
C GLY A 80 -0.63 9.86 -26.18
N LEU A 81 -1.67 9.67 -26.99
CA LEU A 81 -1.88 10.44 -28.21
C LEU A 81 -2.30 11.89 -27.86
N ASN A 82 -1.86 12.86 -28.68
CA ASN A 82 -2.15 14.28 -28.45
C ASN A 82 -3.66 14.59 -28.39
N SER A 83 -4.46 13.89 -29.18
CA SER A 83 -5.92 14.02 -29.24
C SER A 83 -6.66 13.28 -28.12
N PHE A 84 -5.98 12.39 -27.40
CA PHE A 84 -6.62 11.58 -26.37
C PHE A 84 -6.96 12.40 -25.13
N THR A 85 -8.21 12.33 -24.73
CA THR A 85 -8.70 12.90 -23.48
C THR A 85 -9.64 11.93 -22.80
N LEU A 86 -9.43 11.69 -21.51
CA LEU A 86 -10.27 10.81 -20.72
C LEU A 86 -10.69 11.51 -19.42
N ARG A 87 -11.99 11.55 -19.17
CA ARG A 87 -12.54 12.02 -17.89
C ARG A 87 -12.79 10.82 -16.98
N PRO A 88 -12.63 10.98 -15.66
CA PRO A 88 -12.89 9.91 -14.70
C PRO A 88 -14.27 9.25 -14.87
N GLN A 89 -15.30 10.04 -15.11
CA GLN A 89 -16.65 9.52 -15.31
C GLN A 89 -16.76 8.60 -16.53
N LYS A 90 -16.14 8.98 -17.68
CA LYS A 90 -16.12 8.15 -18.88
C LYS A 90 -15.36 6.85 -18.68
N TRP A 91 -14.25 6.88 -17.89
CA TRP A 91 -13.52 5.69 -17.48
C TRP A 91 -14.43 4.73 -16.69
N ILE A 92 -15.09 5.23 -15.64
CA ILE A 92 -15.97 4.45 -14.77
C ILE A 92 -17.10 3.80 -15.56
N GLU A 93 -17.81 4.58 -16.38
CA GLU A 93 -18.98 4.11 -17.15
C GLU A 93 -18.60 3.06 -18.20
N ALA A 94 -17.49 3.26 -18.90
CA ALA A 94 -17.07 2.34 -19.96
C ALA A 94 -16.51 1.04 -19.42
N THR A 95 -15.63 1.11 -18.42
CA THR A 95 -14.87 -0.05 -17.92
C THR A 95 -15.50 -0.73 -16.69
N ASN A 96 -16.58 -0.16 -16.17
CA ASN A 96 -17.17 -0.57 -14.88
C ASN A 96 -16.17 -0.50 -13.71
N ALA A 97 -15.30 0.52 -13.74
CA ALA A 97 -14.25 0.71 -12.75
C ALA A 97 -14.83 1.03 -11.38
N MET A 98 -14.23 0.48 -10.33
CA MET A 98 -14.57 0.74 -8.93
C MET A 98 -13.52 1.55 -8.18
N GLY A 99 -12.28 1.55 -8.62
CA GLY A 99 -11.17 2.23 -7.93
C GLY A 99 -11.25 3.75 -7.93
N ILE A 100 -12.09 4.34 -8.80
CA ILE A 100 -12.33 5.78 -8.87
C ILE A 100 -13.83 6.04 -8.75
N ILE A 101 -14.21 7.06 -7.96
CA ILE A 101 -15.57 7.56 -7.83
C ILE A 101 -15.58 9.01 -8.30
N SER A 102 -16.45 9.35 -9.24
CA SER A 102 -16.58 10.72 -9.73
C SER A 102 -18.04 11.20 -9.63
N LYS A 103 -18.24 12.37 -9.05
CA LYS A 103 -19.57 13.02 -8.93
C LYS A 103 -19.48 14.43 -9.45
N SER A 104 -20.39 14.78 -10.35
CA SER A 104 -20.55 16.14 -10.87
C SER A 104 -21.32 17.04 -9.87
N GLY A 105 -21.17 18.37 -10.03
CA GLY A 105 -21.92 19.37 -9.29
C GLY A 105 -21.12 20.09 -8.20
N ARG A 106 -21.77 21.10 -7.57
CA ARG A 106 -21.13 22.02 -6.60
C ARG A 106 -20.43 21.32 -5.42
N TYR A 107 -20.95 20.18 -5.00
CA TYR A 107 -20.39 19.35 -3.91
C TYR A 107 -19.83 18.04 -4.44
N GLY A 108 -19.58 17.96 -5.75
CA GLY A 108 -18.97 16.83 -6.41
C GLY A 108 -17.47 16.76 -6.17
N GLY A 109 -16.83 15.86 -6.90
CA GLY A 109 -15.38 15.66 -6.89
C GLY A 109 -15.03 14.26 -7.34
N THR A 110 -13.75 14.06 -7.59
CA THR A 110 -13.17 12.78 -7.94
C THR A 110 -12.42 12.23 -6.75
N TYR A 111 -12.75 11.03 -6.37
CA TYR A 111 -12.14 10.29 -5.26
C TYR A 111 -11.55 9.00 -5.82
N ALA A 112 -10.45 8.54 -5.28
CA ALA A 112 -9.83 7.29 -5.66
C ALA A 112 -9.47 6.44 -4.45
N GLN A 113 -9.47 5.13 -4.64
CA GLN A 113 -8.94 4.19 -3.67
C GLN A 113 -7.49 4.55 -3.32
N ARG A 114 -7.05 4.21 -2.12
CA ARG A 114 -5.78 4.65 -1.54
C ARG A 114 -4.57 4.46 -2.46
N ASP A 115 -4.45 3.31 -3.10
CA ASP A 115 -3.28 3.00 -3.96
C ASP A 115 -3.26 3.90 -5.21
N ILE A 116 -4.44 4.13 -5.80
CA ILE A 116 -4.62 5.02 -6.95
C ILE A 116 -4.37 6.47 -6.56
N ALA A 117 -4.80 6.88 -5.36
CA ALA A 117 -4.54 8.21 -4.85
C ALA A 117 -3.04 8.46 -4.58
N PHE A 118 -2.30 7.46 -4.13
CA PHE A 118 -0.85 7.56 -3.95
C PHE A 118 -0.10 7.64 -5.28
N GLU A 119 -0.55 6.90 -6.30
CA GLU A 119 -0.01 7.03 -7.66
C GLU A 119 -0.24 8.43 -8.20
N PHE A 120 -1.48 8.96 -8.09
CA PHE A 120 -1.79 10.33 -8.48
C PHE A 120 -0.95 11.36 -7.72
N GLY A 121 -0.80 11.23 -6.40
CA GLY A 121 0.05 12.08 -5.58
C GLY A 121 1.51 12.06 -6.02
N SER A 122 2.00 10.89 -6.40
CA SER A 122 3.37 10.70 -6.92
C SER A 122 3.56 11.34 -8.29
N TRP A 123 2.54 11.37 -9.12
CA TRP A 123 2.55 12.04 -10.43
C TRP A 123 2.51 13.56 -10.29
N ILE A 124 1.68 14.10 -9.38
CA ILE A 124 1.46 15.54 -9.23
C ILE A 124 2.58 16.22 -8.44
N SER A 125 3.27 15.49 -7.55
CA SER A 125 4.30 16.01 -6.65
C SER A 125 5.54 15.10 -6.60
N PRO A 126 6.64 15.49 -7.28
CA PRO A 126 7.90 14.77 -7.18
C PRO A 126 8.46 14.67 -5.74
N SER A 127 8.23 15.69 -4.91
CA SER A 127 8.63 15.67 -3.50
C SER A 127 7.84 14.63 -2.69
N PHE A 128 6.54 14.48 -2.94
CA PHE A 128 5.72 13.43 -2.34
C PHE A 128 6.19 12.04 -2.78
N LYS A 129 6.49 11.86 -4.07
CA LYS A 129 7.06 10.61 -4.57
C LYS A 129 8.36 10.25 -3.87
N LEU A 130 9.26 11.22 -3.71
CA LEU A 130 10.53 11.00 -3.00
C LEU A 130 10.30 10.66 -1.52
N TYR A 131 9.34 11.32 -0.87
CA TYR A 131 8.94 11.00 0.51
C TYR A 131 8.46 9.55 0.63
N LEU A 132 7.57 9.08 -0.24
CA LEU A 132 7.09 7.70 -0.24
C LEU A 132 8.23 6.69 -0.40
N ILE A 133 9.18 6.96 -1.31
CA ILE A 133 10.34 6.08 -1.53
C ILE A 133 11.20 6.00 -0.26
N LYS A 134 11.50 7.14 0.37
CA LYS A 134 12.30 7.19 1.60
C LYS A 134 11.59 6.51 2.77
N GLU A 135 10.28 6.71 2.90
CA GLU A 135 9.50 6.09 3.96
C GLU A 135 9.43 4.56 3.79
N TYR A 136 9.28 4.07 2.56
CA TYR A 136 9.38 2.65 2.27
C TYR A 136 10.75 2.07 2.67
N GLN A 137 11.85 2.75 2.31
CA GLN A 137 13.20 2.32 2.69
C GLN A 137 13.35 2.27 4.22
N ARG A 138 12.90 3.30 4.93
CA ARG A 138 12.91 3.37 6.41
C ARG A 138 12.15 2.21 7.05
N LEU A 139 10.96 1.90 6.53
CA LEU A 139 10.13 0.80 7.03
C LEU A 139 10.80 -0.56 6.78
N LYS A 140 11.44 -0.74 5.63
CA LYS A 140 12.21 -1.95 5.31
C LYS A 140 13.42 -2.14 6.21
N GLU A 141 14.13 -1.07 6.55
CA GLU A 141 15.23 -1.12 7.52
C GLU A 141 14.76 -1.52 8.91
N ILE A 142 13.63 -0.96 9.39
CA ILE A 142 13.02 -1.34 10.67
C ILE A 142 12.63 -2.82 10.67
N GLU A 143 11.95 -3.29 9.65
CA GLU A 143 11.55 -4.69 9.50
C GLU A 143 12.77 -5.63 9.55
N THR A 144 13.83 -5.29 8.81
CA THR A 144 15.07 -6.06 8.79
C THR A 144 15.76 -6.08 10.16
N ASN A 145 15.79 -4.93 10.85
CA ASN A 145 16.38 -4.83 12.18
C ASN A 145 15.59 -5.62 13.24
N GLN A 146 14.25 -5.60 13.18
CA GLN A 146 13.41 -6.42 14.05
C GLN A 146 13.65 -7.91 13.81
N TYR A 147 13.69 -8.35 12.56
CA TYR A 147 14.00 -9.74 12.22
C TYR A 147 15.35 -10.19 12.74
N ASN A 148 16.39 -9.37 12.59
CA ASN A 148 17.73 -9.65 13.11
C ASN A 148 17.76 -9.70 14.65
N LEU A 149 17.00 -8.84 15.32
CA LEU A 149 16.88 -8.83 16.78
C LEU A 149 16.21 -10.12 17.29
N GLU A 150 15.10 -10.51 16.69
CA GLU A 150 14.40 -11.76 17.03
C GLU A 150 15.28 -12.99 16.83
N TRP A 151 16.01 -13.03 15.72
CA TRP A 151 16.94 -14.12 15.43
C TRP A 151 18.08 -14.21 16.45
N ASN A 152 18.65 -13.06 16.84
CA ASN A 152 19.68 -12.99 17.88
C ASN A 152 19.16 -13.45 19.24
N VAL A 153 17.96 -13.02 19.64
CA VAL A 153 17.31 -13.45 20.89
C VAL A 153 17.08 -14.96 20.90
N LYS A 154 16.53 -15.53 19.82
CA LYS A 154 16.34 -16.99 19.68
C LYS A 154 17.67 -17.76 19.81
N ARG A 155 18.73 -17.25 19.19
CA ARG A 155 20.08 -17.87 19.26
C ARG A 155 20.63 -17.84 20.69
N VAL A 156 20.49 -16.72 21.40
CA VAL A 156 20.93 -16.58 22.80
C VAL A 156 20.17 -17.53 23.71
N LEU A 157 18.83 -17.60 23.57
CA LEU A 157 17.99 -18.50 24.35
C LEU A 157 18.32 -19.98 24.10
N SER A 158 18.55 -20.36 22.83
CA SER A 158 18.95 -21.71 22.48
C SER A 158 20.30 -22.10 23.12
N LYS A 159 21.26 -21.17 23.10
CA LYS A 159 22.57 -21.38 23.76
C LYS A 159 22.43 -21.51 25.27
N ALA A 160 21.63 -20.68 25.92
CA ALA A 160 21.37 -20.75 27.36
C ALA A 160 20.70 -22.07 27.75
N ASN A 161 19.69 -22.52 27.02
CA ASN A 161 19.03 -23.82 27.22
C ASN A 161 20.02 -24.99 27.09
N TYR A 162 20.86 -24.98 26.04
CA TYR A 162 21.87 -26.02 25.85
C TYR A 162 22.84 -26.08 27.05
N THR A 163 23.31 -24.93 27.54
CA THR A 163 24.22 -24.88 28.68
C THR A 163 23.56 -25.42 29.95
N LEU A 164 22.31 -25.01 30.26
CA LEU A 164 21.55 -25.49 31.41
C LEU A 164 21.34 -27.00 31.38
N HIS A 165 20.97 -27.58 30.22
CA HIS A 165 20.82 -29.03 30.07
C HIS A 165 22.13 -29.76 30.23
N THR A 166 23.23 -29.26 29.67
CA THR A 166 24.55 -29.87 29.74
C THR A 166 25.07 -29.86 31.19
N ASP A 167 24.88 -28.77 31.94
CA ASP A 167 25.31 -28.66 33.32
C ASP A 167 24.46 -29.52 34.25
N ALA A 168 23.16 -29.66 34.00
CA ALA A 168 22.29 -30.59 34.72
C ALA A 168 22.70 -32.05 34.53
N VAL A 169 23.03 -32.45 33.30
CA VAL A 169 23.54 -33.78 32.99
C VAL A 169 24.87 -34.03 33.70
N LYS A 170 25.80 -33.09 33.67
CA LYS A 170 27.09 -33.21 34.36
C LYS A 170 26.94 -33.31 35.89
N ALA A 171 26.04 -32.51 36.48
CA ALA A 171 25.86 -32.47 37.94
C ALA A 171 25.16 -33.72 38.48
N HIS A 172 24.17 -34.26 37.74
CA HIS A 172 23.30 -35.33 38.27
C HIS A 172 23.53 -36.71 37.68
N LEU A 173 23.95 -36.85 36.43
CA LEU A 173 24.08 -38.15 35.76
C LEU A 173 25.52 -38.70 35.77
N ILE A 174 26.54 -37.87 35.54
CA ILE A 174 27.93 -38.33 35.47
C ILE A 174 28.49 -38.79 36.86
N PRO A 175 28.19 -38.12 37.97
CA PRO A 175 28.67 -38.64 39.29
C PRO A 175 28.09 -39.98 39.66
N GLN A 176 26.86 -40.31 39.27
CA GLN A 176 26.26 -41.62 39.58
C GLN A 176 26.89 -42.76 38.75
N SER A 177 27.25 -42.53 37.52
CA SER A 177 27.91 -43.54 36.68
C SER A 177 29.32 -43.91 37.22
N LYS A 178 30.08 -42.95 37.75
CA LYS A 178 31.38 -43.22 38.37
C LYS A 178 31.29 -44.05 39.66
N ARG A 179 30.20 -43.92 40.44
CA ARG A 179 29.97 -44.72 41.65
C ARG A 179 29.65 -46.20 41.37
N VAL A 180 29.05 -46.49 40.21
CA VAL A 180 28.68 -47.86 39.85
C VAL A 180 29.91 -48.67 39.41
N TRP A 181 30.92 -48.07 38.77
CA TRP A 181 32.14 -48.76 38.31
C TRP A 181 33.15 -49.06 39.43
N ASN A 182 33.11 -48.37 40.57
CA ASN A 182 34.01 -48.62 41.72
C ASN A 182 33.48 -49.66 42.72
N LYS A 183 32.34 -50.34 42.47
CA LYS A 183 31.80 -51.40 43.31
C LYS A 183 31.97 -52.79 42.78
N SER A 184 32.73 -52.97 41.68
CA SER A 184 32.97 -54.27 41.04
C SER A 184 34.47 -54.61 40.96
N LEU A 185 35.21 -54.41 42.06
CA LEU A 185 36.54 -54.96 42.31
C LEU A 185 36.61 -55.53 43.73
#